data_01fc60a5176ffe225c1351e0999f894e
#
_entry.id   01fc60a5176ffe225c1351e0999f894e
#
_cell.length_a   1.000
_cell.length_b   1.000
_cell.length_c   1.000
_cell.angle_alpha   90.00
_cell.angle_beta   90.00
_cell.angle_gamma   90.00
#
_symmetry.space_group_name_H-M   'P 1'
#
loop_
_entity.id
_entity.type
_entity.pdbx_description
1 polymer ?
#
loop_
_entity_poly.entity_id
_entity_poly.type
_entity_poly.pdbx_seq_one_letter_code
_entity_poly.pdbx_strand_id
1 'polypeptide(L)'
;MKMRKLFAGIAAAATLLGGMALGAASAQADGAATTAGSGTTVTGSAKFKFTAQDAKQLTNRELNAYKIADYVQYGTGNDATYGVQTAGTVTDQSGIKAALEAAVAGTNKTVPTDGGDLMAWALAEGVLDTTESSKDTATGAWKNGASRKFVETLKTRINMLGDPTVVDLGKNLAKDGLSATVTLPAGLYLFVDADYSAGTNKDATPSIAILVGSGNVENGVLNPLAEATVDIKNQTTAVTKKVNGKDAITASVGQKVTYTITSKVPQNTQYYSDYGYTYTDTPSVGQTVDFDSLKVTVADKALTKDTDYTVAKNEDGTFTVTISSIQKQTAGALITVTYAAKVTEAGASGSKAVTNAVVLSDNGAEATDSTTITNSGFSFTKTDAQGNPLAGATFTIRVPGVDGSFTATSDKTGTVTFKGLADGTYEVNETTVPNGFQQSLKAKFNVIIENGEVKFNGTDVWGLAPKESSDKYQVKNVKNVSQLPLTGAAGTTLFTVVALLVAGAGVAVALKSRQRVH
;
A
#
# COMPACT_ATOMS: atom_id res chain seq x y z
N MET A 1 -6.65 8.85 19.26
CA MET A 1 -7.99 9.36 19.64
C MET A 1 -8.70 10.10 18.49
N LYS A 2 -8.35 9.85 17.21
CA LYS A 2 -8.97 10.49 16.02
C LYS A 2 -9.78 9.53 15.12
N MET A 3 -9.80 8.24 15.41
CA MET A 3 -10.50 7.24 14.59
C MET A 3 -11.99 7.00 14.95
N ARG A 4 -12.53 7.66 15.96
CA ARG A 4 -13.94 7.47 16.39
C ARG A 4 -14.96 8.35 15.67
N LYS A 5 -14.53 9.27 14.78
CA LYS A 5 -15.46 10.14 14.03
C LYS A 5 -15.79 9.61 12.62
N LEU A 6 -15.23 8.46 12.21
CA LEU A 6 -15.38 7.92 10.86
C LEU A 6 -16.78 7.36 10.55
N PHE A 7 -17.62 7.13 11.54
CA PHE A 7 -18.88 6.40 11.38
C PHE A 7 -20.15 7.20 11.70
N ALA A 8 -20.03 8.46 12.08
CA ALA A 8 -21.21 9.26 12.47
C ALA A 8 -22.07 9.76 11.29
N GLY A 9 -21.53 9.76 10.06
CA GLY A 9 -22.22 10.27 8.87
C GLY A 9 -23.08 9.27 8.11
N ILE A 10 -23.01 7.97 8.45
CA ILE A 10 -23.68 6.90 7.70
C ILE A 10 -25.19 6.81 7.99
N ALA A 11 -25.64 7.36 9.12
CA ALA A 11 -27.02 7.26 9.56
C ALA A 11 -28.00 8.20 8.83
N ALA A 12 -27.53 9.25 8.14
CA ALA A 12 -28.41 10.28 7.58
C ALA A 12 -29.22 9.83 6.34
N ALA A 13 -28.74 8.81 5.60
CA ALA A 13 -29.41 8.38 4.38
C ALA A 13 -30.66 7.49 4.62
N ALA A 14 -30.72 6.82 5.76
CA ALA A 14 -31.89 5.98 6.11
C ALA A 14 -32.99 6.75 6.87
N THR A 15 -32.68 7.92 7.43
CA THR A 15 -33.58 8.67 8.30
C THR A 15 -34.69 9.44 7.55
N LEU A 16 -34.55 9.65 6.24
CA LEU A 16 -35.54 10.42 5.48
C LEU A 16 -36.86 9.70 5.27
N LEU A 17 -36.86 8.35 5.24
CA LEU A 17 -38.11 7.59 5.14
C LEU A 17 -38.84 7.49 6.49
N GLY A 18 -38.14 7.59 7.62
CA GLY A 18 -38.73 7.47 8.97
C GLY A 18 -39.34 8.74 9.54
N GLY A 19 -38.98 9.89 8.98
CA GLY A 19 -39.55 11.17 9.41
C GLY A 19 -40.83 11.55 8.67
N MET A 20 -41.29 10.77 7.70
CA MET A 20 -42.55 11.01 7.02
C MET A 20 -43.70 10.67 7.98
N ALA A 21 -44.48 11.67 8.35
CA ALA A 21 -45.64 11.50 9.21
C ALA A 21 -46.63 10.52 8.56
N LEU A 22 -46.87 9.39 9.21
CA LEU A 22 -47.80 8.33 8.76
C LEU A 22 -49.29 8.74 8.68
N GLY A 23 -49.58 10.03 8.54
CA GLY A 23 -50.93 10.53 8.64
C GLY A 23 -51.86 10.20 7.45
N ALA A 24 -51.31 9.84 6.28
CA ALA A 24 -52.15 9.72 5.06
C ALA A 24 -52.16 8.32 4.43
N ALA A 25 -51.28 7.42 4.77
CA ALA A 25 -51.18 6.11 4.10
C ALA A 25 -52.12 5.03 4.69
N SER A 26 -52.74 5.28 5.84
CA SER A 26 -53.67 4.33 6.47
C SER A 26 -55.09 4.36 5.84
N ALA A 27 -55.35 5.24 4.88
CA ALA A 27 -56.70 5.38 4.31
C ALA A 27 -57.02 4.42 3.15
N GLN A 28 -56.09 3.58 2.72
CA GLN A 28 -56.29 2.68 1.58
C GLN A 28 -56.26 1.16 1.90
N ALA A 29 -56.03 0.79 3.14
CA ALA A 29 -55.94 -0.64 3.54
C ALA A 29 -57.26 -1.22 4.05
N ASP A 30 -58.25 -0.41 4.44
CA ASP A 30 -59.56 -0.89 4.86
C ASP A 30 -60.67 -0.16 4.08
N GLY A 31 -61.54 -0.94 3.43
CA GLY A 31 -62.61 -0.51 2.51
C GLY A 31 -63.70 0.38 3.10
N ALA A 32 -63.36 1.51 3.70
CA ALA A 32 -64.29 2.57 4.05
C ALA A 32 -63.79 3.88 3.38
N ALA A 33 -64.51 4.26 2.32
CA ALA A 33 -64.32 5.51 1.60
C ALA A 33 -64.57 6.72 2.52
N THR A 34 -63.51 7.19 3.19
CA THR A 34 -63.42 8.57 3.61
C THR A 34 -62.63 9.31 2.50
N THR A 35 -63.21 10.35 1.94
CA THR A 35 -62.59 11.25 0.94
C THR A 35 -61.27 11.82 1.48
N ALA A 36 -60.21 11.04 1.40
CA ALA A 36 -58.85 11.55 1.52
C ALA A 36 -58.65 12.44 0.27
N GLY A 37 -58.38 13.74 0.45
CA GLY A 37 -58.12 14.65 -0.67
C GLY A 37 -57.04 14.05 -1.55
N SER A 38 -57.24 14.15 -2.88
CA SER A 38 -56.25 13.69 -3.86
C SER A 38 -54.91 14.37 -3.55
N GLY A 39 -53.88 13.57 -3.25
CA GLY A 39 -52.55 14.10 -3.02
C GLY A 39 -51.98 14.74 -4.30
N THR A 40 -51.14 15.72 -4.16
CA THR A 40 -50.51 16.39 -5.31
C THR A 40 -49.00 16.01 -5.34
N THR A 41 -48.55 15.54 -6.48
CA THR A 41 -47.13 15.24 -6.68
C THR A 41 -46.29 16.52 -6.44
N VAL A 42 -45.27 16.41 -5.60
CA VAL A 42 -44.34 17.51 -5.33
C VAL A 42 -43.54 17.79 -6.59
N THR A 43 -43.67 19.01 -7.11
CA THR A 43 -42.88 19.52 -8.22
C THR A 43 -41.81 20.46 -7.72
N GLY A 44 -40.66 20.46 -8.36
CA GLY A 44 -39.52 21.27 -7.98
C GLY A 44 -38.24 20.44 -7.87
N SER A 45 -37.15 21.13 -7.67
CA SER A 45 -35.83 20.50 -7.56
C SER A 45 -35.24 20.70 -6.16
N ALA A 46 -34.49 19.73 -5.73
CA ALA A 46 -33.75 19.73 -4.48
C ALA A 46 -32.26 19.51 -4.71
N LYS A 47 -31.46 19.92 -3.78
CA LYS A 47 -30.01 19.69 -3.79
C LYS A 47 -29.67 18.40 -3.06
N PHE A 48 -28.74 17.63 -3.64
CA PHE A 48 -28.12 16.48 -3.02
C PHE A 48 -26.64 16.81 -2.82
N LYS A 49 -26.23 16.92 -1.59
CA LYS A 49 -24.84 17.20 -1.20
C LYS A 49 -24.16 15.90 -0.81
N PHE A 50 -23.29 15.41 -1.67
CA PHE A 50 -22.43 14.28 -1.40
C PHE A 50 -21.23 14.75 -0.60
N THR A 51 -20.89 14.05 0.48
CA THR A 51 -19.75 14.34 1.36
C THR A 51 -18.76 13.19 1.32
N ALA A 52 -17.48 13.52 1.49
CA ALA A 52 -16.36 12.59 1.47
C ALA A 52 -15.35 12.92 2.58
N GLN A 53 -14.48 11.98 2.89
CA GLN A 53 -13.37 12.17 3.84
C GLN A 53 -12.07 12.50 3.13
N ASP A 54 -11.97 12.15 1.84
CA ASP A 54 -10.85 12.43 0.96
C ASP A 54 -11.41 12.90 -0.39
N ALA A 55 -10.81 13.95 -0.95
CA ALA A 55 -11.23 14.52 -2.24
C ALA A 55 -11.22 13.48 -3.37
N LYS A 56 -10.34 12.51 -3.34
CA LYS A 56 -10.25 11.41 -4.31
C LYS A 56 -11.52 10.55 -4.39
N GLN A 57 -12.33 10.55 -3.34
CA GLN A 57 -13.60 9.81 -3.34
C GLN A 57 -14.64 10.42 -4.29
N LEU A 58 -14.55 11.73 -4.55
CA LEU A 58 -15.49 12.49 -5.41
C LEU A 58 -14.89 12.92 -6.74
N THR A 59 -13.56 13.07 -6.81
CA THR A 59 -12.88 13.51 -8.02
C THR A 59 -13.09 12.51 -9.15
N ASN A 60 -13.44 13.00 -10.34
CA ASN A 60 -13.70 12.18 -11.53
C ASN A 60 -14.77 11.08 -11.32
N ARG A 61 -15.73 11.31 -10.42
CA ARG A 61 -16.78 10.36 -10.09
C ARG A 61 -18.11 10.76 -10.71
N GLU A 62 -18.72 9.82 -11.43
CA GLU A 62 -20.07 9.97 -11.98
C GLU A 62 -21.00 8.93 -11.33
N LEU A 63 -22.22 9.36 -10.98
CA LEU A 63 -23.27 8.48 -10.49
C LEU A 63 -24.46 8.49 -11.45
N ASN A 64 -25.06 7.35 -11.66
CA ASN A 64 -26.35 7.19 -12.32
C ASN A 64 -27.45 7.33 -11.26
N ALA A 65 -28.26 8.39 -11.36
CA ALA A 65 -29.37 8.67 -10.46
C ALA A 65 -30.68 8.15 -11.04
N TYR A 66 -31.21 7.08 -10.48
CA TYR A 66 -32.52 6.50 -10.84
C TYR A 66 -33.58 7.00 -9.86
N LYS A 67 -34.56 7.75 -10.32
CA LYS A 67 -35.69 8.17 -9.49
C LYS A 67 -36.66 7.01 -9.34
N ILE A 68 -36.83 6.51 -8.10
CA ILE A 68 -37.69 5.36 -7.84
C ILE A 68 -39.03 5.72 -7.20
N ALA A 69 -39.13 6.90 -6.57
CA ALA A 69 -40.41 7.39 -6.07
C ALA A 69 -40.52 8.92 -6.16
N ASP A 70 -41.71 9.40 -6.36
CA ASP A 70 -42.12 10.79 -6.23
C ASP A 70 -42.72 11.03 -4.84
N TYR A 71 -42.52 12.24 -4.30
CA TYR A 71 -43.26 12.68 -3.11
C TYR A 71 -44.68 13.13 -3.51
N VAL A 72 -45.65 12.82 -2.66
CA VAL A 72 -47.03 13.23 -2.76
C VAL A 72 -47.39 14.04 -1.52
N GLN A 73 -47.82 15.27 -1.72
CA GLN A 73 -48.26 16.16 -0.66
C GLN A 73 -49.76 16.04 -0.44
N TYR A 74 -50.17 15.91 0.81
CA TYR A 74 -51.55 15.98 1.25
C TYR A 74 -51.71 17.18 2.21
N GLY A 75 -52.75 17.96 2.02
CA GLY A 75 -52.94 19.20 2.77
C GLY A 75 -52.05 20.34 2.28
N THR A 76 -52.10 21.48 2.94
CA THR A 76 -51.36 22.68 2.59
C THR A 76 -50.82 23.40 3.81
N GLY A 77 -49.78 24.20 3.66
CA GLY A 77 -49.18 25.00 4.75
C GLY A 77 -48.59 24.12 5.85
N ASN A 78 -48.86 24.49 7.08
CA ASN A 78 -48.29 23.79 8.26
C ASN A 78 -48.92 22.41 8.53
N ASP A 79 -50.05 22.10 7.90
CA ASP A 79 -50.77 20.83 8.02
C ASP A 79 -50.40 19.87 6.86
N ALA A 80 -49.43 20.22 6.02
CA ALA A 80 -48.96 19.40 4.94
C ALA A 80 -48.32 18.11 5.46
N THR A 81 -48.78 16.99 4.95
CA THR A 81 -48.15 15.67 5.18
C THR A 81 -47.68 15.10 3.84
N TYR A 82 -46.70 14.21 3.89
CA TYR A 82 -46.11 13.69 2.67
C TYR A 82 -46.17 12.14 2.64
N GLY A 83 -46.52 11.61 1.49
CA GLY A 83 -46.37 10.22 1.13
C GLY A 83 -45.41 10.06 -0.03
N VAL A 84 -45.32 8.86 -0.57
CA VAL A 84 -44.59 8.55 -1.79
C VAL A 84 -45.48 7.77 -2.76
N GLN A 85 -45.18 7.86 -4.04
CA GLN A 85 -45.71 6.96 -5.08
C GLN A 85 -44.52 6.51 -5.94
N THR A 86 -44.63 5.35 -6.57
CA THR A 86 -43.63 4.88 -7.52
C THR A 86 -43.46 5.93 -8.64
N ALA A 87 -42.21 6.29 -8.94
CA ALA A 87 -41.94 7.34 -9.93
C ALA A 87 -42.41 6.93 -11.33
N GLY A 88 -43.00 7.90 -12.06
CA GLY A 88 -43.45 7.67 -13.43
C GLY A 88 -42.34 7.30 -14.44
N THR A 89 -41.08 7.47 -14.05
CA THR A 89 -39.91 7.04 -14.83
C THR A 89 -39.61 5.54 -14.73
N VAL A 90 -40.16 4.84 -13.73
CA VAL A 90 -40.00 3.39 -13.59
C VAL A 90 -40.78 2.67 -14.68
N THR A 91 -40.08 2.02 -15.59
CA THR A 91 -40.65 1.37 -16.75
C THR A 91 -41.26 0.00 -16.45
N ASP A 92 -40.72 -0.68 -15.42
CA ASP A 92 -41.19 -1.99 -14.97
C ASP A 92 -41.09 -2.11 -13.44
N GLN A 93 -42.24 -2.13 -12.77
CA GLN A 93 -42.28 -2.24 -11.30
C GLN A 93 -41.85 -3.62 -10.75
N SER A 94 -41.66 -4.63 -11.60
CA SER A 94 -41.23 -5.96 -11.16
C SER A 94 -39.85 -5.91 -10.51
N GLY A 95 -38.99 -4.95 -10.88
CA GLY A 95 -37.70 -4.69 -10.21
C GLY A 95 -37.89 -4.21 -8.78
N ILE A 96 -38.78 -3.24 -8.54
CA ILE A 96 -39.12 -2.74 -7.19
C ILE A 96 -39.79 -3.85 -6.39
N LYS A 97 -40.70 -4.61 -6.98
CA LYS A 97 -41.38 -5.74 -6.32
C LYS A 97 -40.36 -6.77 -5.78
N ALA A 98 -39.47 -7.23 -6.65
CA ALA A 98 -38.44 -8.19 -6.24
C ALA A 98 -37.50 -7.63 -5.15
N ALA A 99 -37.20 -6.35 -5.19
CA ALA A 99 -36.38 -5.69 -4.16
C ALA A 99 -37.13 -5.59 -2.81
N LEU A 100 -38.42 -5.31 -2.83
CA LEU A 100 -39.27 -5.32 -1.63
C LEU A 100 -39.45 -6.74 -1.06
N GLU A 101 -39.63 -7.75 -1.91
CA GLU A 101 -39.67 -9.16 -1.48
C GLU A 101 -38.38 -9.57 -0.77
N ALA A 102 -37.22 -9.14 -1.28
CA ALA A 102 -35.94 -9.35 -0.62
C ALA A 102 -35.84 -8.60 0.73
N ALA A 103 -36.36 -7.37 0.78
CA ALA A 103 -36.36 -6.56 2.00
C ALA A 103 -37.20 -7.16 3.13
N VAL A 104 -38.39 -7.72 2.80
CA VAL A 104 -39.28 -8.32 3.79
C VAL A 104 -39.00 -9.80 4.05
N ALA A 105 -38.03 -10.40 3.38
CA ALA A 105 -37.71 -11.81 3.56
C ALA A 105 -37.37 -12.11 5.02
N GLY A 106 -38.11 -13.08 5.60
CA GLY A 106 -38.00 -13.46 7.02
C GLY A 106 -38.86 -12.62 7.96
N THR A 107 -39.74 -11.76 7.43
CA THR A 107 -40.77 -11.04 8.17
C THR A 107 -42.16 -11.65 7.93
N ASN A 108 -43.19 -11.15 8.60
CA ASN A 108 -44.59 -11.51 8.35
C ASN A 108 -45.28 -10.64 7.28
N LYS A 109 -44.54 -9.77 6.59
CA LYS A 109 -45.07 -8.86 5.57
C LYS A 109 -45.05 -9.52 4.19
N THR A 110 -46.10 -9.26 3.40
CA THR A 110 -46.23 -9.77 2.03
C THR A 110 -46.39 -8.62 1.07
N VAL A 111 -45.53 -8.57 0.05
CA VAL A 111 -45.61 -7.54 -1.02
C VAL A 111 -46.91 -7.69 -1.80
N PRO A 112 -47.70 -6.60 -2.01
CA PRO A 112 -48.97 -6.68 -2.70
C PRO A 112 -48.85 -7.19 -4.15
N THR A 113 -49.91 -7.89 -4.60
CA THR A 113 -50.02 -8.41 -5.96
C THR A 113 -51.26 -7.86 -6.69
N ASP A 114 -52.00 -7.01 -6.03
CA ASP A 114 -53.32 -6.48 -6.48
C ASP A 114 -53.22 -5.22 -7.35
N GLY A 115 -52.00 -4.79 -7.72
CA GLY A 115 -51.79 -3.60 -8.56
C GLY A 115 -51.71 -2.29 -7.79
N GLY A 116 -51.65 -2.32 -6.46
CA GLY A 116 -51.39 -1.15 -5.61
C GLY A 116 -49.98 -0.58 -5.83
N ASP A 117 -49.77 0.70 -5.47
CA ASP A 117 -48.44 1.34 -5.57
C ASP A 117 -47.47 0.75 -4.57
N LEU A 118 -46.38 0.16 -5.08
CA LEU A 118 -45.40 -0.58 -4.30
C LEU A 118 -44.60 0.31 -3.34
N MET A 119 -44.27 1.53 -3.74
CA MET A 119 -43.50 2.44 -2.88
C MET A 119 -44.37 3.05 -1.80
N ALA A 120 -45.65 3.37 -2.11
CA ALA A 120 -46.61 3.79 -1.11
C ALA A 120 -46.87 2.69 -0.07
N TRP A 121 -47.02 1.45 -0.52
CA TRP A 121 -47.13 0.31 0.39
C TRP A 121 -45.90 0.14 1.26
N ALA A 122 -44.70 0.23 0.69
CA ALA A 122 -43.44 0.09 1.43
C ALA A 122 -43.29 1.14 2.53
N LEU A 123 -43.74 2.38 2.27
CA LEU A 123 -43.78 3.46 3.24
C LEU A 123 -44.80 3.17 4.36
N ALA A 124 -46.05 2.81 3.97
CA ALA A 124 -47.13 2.54 4.92
C ALA A 124 -46.78 1.39 5.90
N GLU A 125 -46.16 0.34 5.37
CA GLU A 125 -45.71 -0.81 6.13
C GLU A 125 -44.40 -0.61 6.88
N GLY A 126 -43.71 0.53 6.69
CA GLY A 126 -42.40 0.78 7.27
C GLY A 126 -41.38 -0.31 6.90
N VAL A 127 -41.39 -0.74 5.64
CA VAL A 127 -40.54 -1.85 5.15
C VAL A 127 -39.07 -1.45 5.11
N LEU A 128 -38.79 -0.22 4.67
CA LEU A 128 -37.44 0.30 4.58
C LEU A 128 -37.05 0.87 5.94
N ASP A 129 -35.89 0.44 6.45
CA ASP A 129 -35.42 0.77 7.79
C ASP A 129 -35.38 2.29 8.01
N THR A 130 -36.01 2.71 9.11
CA THR A 130 -36.21 4.12 9.44
C THR A 130 -35.41 4.54 10.67
N THR A 131 -34.71 3.62 11.34
CA THR A 131 -34.10 3.88 12.63
C THR A 131 -32.60 4.13 12.56
N GLU A 132 -32.16 5.15 13.29
CA GLU A 132 -30.74 5.44 13.55
C GLU A 132 -30.03 4.38 14.41
N SER A 133 -30.72 3.30 14.79
CA SER A 133 -30.24 2.28 15.72
C SER A 133 -29.02 1.48 15.21
N SER A 134 -28.46 1.86 14.11
CA SER A 134 -27.43 1.12 13.40
C SER A 134 -26.00 1.60 13.68
N LYS A 135 -25.77 2.34 14.73
CA LYS A 135 -24.40 2.72 15.11
C LYS A 135 -23.58 1.47 15.37
N ASP A 136 -22.77 1.11 14.39
CA ASP A 136 -21.68 0.13 14.49
C ASP A 136 -22.03 -1.33 14.84
N THR A 137 -23.26 -1.78 14.70
CA THR A 137 -23.59 -3.20 14.87
C THR A 137 -23.52 -3.96 13.55
N ALA A 138 -23.11 -5.22 13.58
CA ALA A 138 -23.11 -6.11 12.40
C ALA A 138 -24.49 -6.27 11.75
N THR A 139 -25.55 -5.87 12.43
CA THR A 139 -26.95 -5.93 12.02
C THR A 139 -27.56 -4.56 11.70
N GLY A 140 -26.72 -3.52 11.58
CA GLY A 140 -27.20 -2.18 11.28
C GLY A 140 -27.97 -2.12 9.96
N ALA A 141 -28.98 -1.26 9.87
CA ALA A 141 -29.88 -1.12 8.74
C ALA A 141 -29.15 -0.98 7.40
N TRP A 142 -28.11 -0.19 7.36
CA TRP A 142 -27.29 0.03 6.17
C TRP A 142 -26.38 -1.16 5.79
N LYS A 143 -26.05 -2.06 6.75
CA LYS A 143 -25.20 -3.24 6.50
C LYS A 143 -26.03 -4.44 6.05
N ASN A 144 -27.06 -4.81 6.80
CA ASN A 144 -27.81 -6.05 6.59
C ASN A 144 -29.33 -5.87 6.75
N GLY A 145 -29.83 -4.65 6.95
CA GLY A 145 -31.23 -4.33 7.13
C GLY A 145 -32.04 -4.43 5.82
N ALA A 146 -33.34 -4.20 5.94
CA ALA A 146 -34.28 -4.26 4.83
C ALA A 146 -33.91 -3.29 3.69
N SER A 147 -33.51 -2.06 4.03
CA SER A 147 -33.07 -1.08 3.04
C SER A 147 -31.84 -1.53 2.25
N ARG A 148 -30.86 -2.19 2.90
CA ARG A 148 -29.68 -2.71 2.19
C ARG A 148 -30.06 -3.85 1.25
N LYS A 149 -30.89 -4.79 1.69
CA LYS A 149 -31.41 -5.89 0.84
C LYS A 149 -32.18 -5.34 -0.36
N PHE A 150 -33.01 -4.32 -0.13
CA PHE A 150 -33.74 -3.63 -1.19
C PHE A 150 -32.77 -3.05 -2.23
N VAL A 151 -31.79 -2.26 -1.80
CA VAL A 151 -30.81 -1.60 -2.68
C VAL A 151 -29.98 -2.62 -3.46
N GLU A 152 -29.46 -3.66 -2.78
CA GLU A 152 -28.63 -4.68 -3.43
C GLU A 152 -29.42 -5.50 -4.46
N THR A 153 -30.69 -5.74 -4.22
CA THR A 153 -31.56 -6.42 -5.19
C THR A 153 -31.91 -5.49 -6.35
N LEU A 154 -32.26 -4.23 -6.05
CA LEU A 154 -32.70 -3.26 -7.06
C LEU A 154 -31.56 -2.87 -8.02
N LYS A 155 -30.32 -2.73 -7.53
CA LYS A 155 -29.16 -2.40 -8.39
C LYS A 155 -28.90 -3.46 -9.48
N THR A 156 -29.32 -4.70 -9.28
CA THR A 156 -29.20 -5.75 -10.30
C THR A 156 -30.30 -5.69 -11.35
N ARG A 157 -31.27 -4.78 -11.19
CA ARG A 157 -32.46 -4.60 -12.05
C ARG A 157 -32.63 -3.17 -12.50
N ILE A 158 -31.55 -2.40 -12.62
CA ILE A 158 -31.57 -0.97 -12.98
C ILE A 158 -32.19 -0.73 -14.36
N ASN A 159 -32.11 -1.70 -15.26
CA ASN A 159 -32.77 -1.66 -16.59
C ASN A 159 -34.31 -1.57 -16.52
N MET A 160 -34.92 -1.84 -15.37
CA MET A 160 -36.35 -1.73 -15.11
C MET A 160 -36.75 -0.36 -14.55
N LEU A 161 -35.79 0.49 -14.19
CA LEU A 161 -36.01 1.79 -13.56
C LEU A 161 -36.12 2.95 -14.56
N GLY A 162 -35.95 2.67 -15.84
CA GLY A 162 -35.85 3.69 -16.88
C GLY A 162 -34.44 4.29 -16.99
N ASP A 163 -34.33 5.37 -17.79
CA ASP A 163 -33.02 6.00 -18.00
C ASP A 163 -32.58 6.81 -16.78
N PRO A 164 -31.31 6.70 -16.36
CA PRO A 164 -30.81 7.49 -15.25
C PRO A 164 -30.49 8.93 -15.63
N THR A 165 -30.53 9.83 -14.66
CA THR A 165 -29.84 11.11 -14.77
C THR A 165 -28.38 10.92 -14.34
N VAL A 166 -27.44 11.17 -15.25
CA VAL A 166 -26.02 11.13 -14.92
C VAL A 166 -25.64 12.39 -14.13
N VAL A 167 -25.05 12.21 -12.96
CA VAL A 167 -24.56 13.29 -12.10
C VAL A 167 -23.05 13.18 -11.95
N ASP A 168 -22.33 14.20 -12.42
CA ASP A 168 -20.87 14.30 -12.36
C ASP A 168 -20.49 15.02 -11.07
N LEU A 169 -20.01 14.28 -10.07
CA LEU A 169 -19.59 14.82 -8.80
C LEU A 169 -18.30 15.64 -8.94
N GLY A 170 -17.40 15.22 -9.84
CA GLY A 170 -16.14 15.89 -10.08
C GLY A 170 -16.31 17.34 -10.58
N LYS A 171 -17.31 17.59 -11.45
CA LYS A 171 -17.64 18.93 -11.94
C LYS A 171 -18.37 19.81 -10.90
N ASN A 172 -18.90 19.22 -9.84
CA ASN A 172 -19.72 19.89 -8.83
C ASN A 172 -19.03 19.97 -7.46
N LEU A 173 -17.69 19.83 -7.42
CA LEU A 173 -16.90 19.86 -6.19
C LEU A 173 -16.92 21.25 -5.55
N ALA A 174 -17.05 21.27 -4.23
CA ALA A 174 -16.74 22.42 -3.40
C ALA A 174 -15.23 22.74 -3.42
N LYS A 175 -14.85 23.93 -2.98
CA LYS A 175 -13.44 24.38 -2.99
C LYS A 175 -12.49 23.49 -2.17
N ASP A 176 -13.00 22.85 -1.11
CA ASP A 176 -12.22 21.92 -0.27
C ASP A 176 -12.11 20.51 -0.87
N GLY A 177 -12.83 20.23 -1.96
CA GLY A 177 -12.90 18.91 -2.59
C GLY A 177 -13.65 17.85 -1.78
N LEU A 178 -14.15 18.19 -0.58
CA LEU A 178 -14.75 17.23 0.36
C LEU A 178 -16.26 17.12 0.23
N SER A 179 -16.87 17.90 -0.66
CA SER A 179 -18.28 17.75 -1.00
C SER A 179 -18.55 18.11 -2.45
N ALA A 180 -19.64 17.55 -2.99
CA ALA A 180 -20.17 17.88 -4.31
C ALA A 180 -21.69 18.02 -4.22
N THR A 181 -22.26 19.06 -4.84
CA THR A 181 -23.71 19.32 -4.77
C THR A 181 -24.31 19.25 -6.16
N VAL A 182 -25.28 18.39 -6.35
CA VAL A 182 -26.05 18.23 -7.59
C VAL A 182 -27.51 18.60 -7.33
N THR A 183 -28.20 19.01 -8.39
CA THR A 183 -29.61 19.40 -8.31
C THR A 183 -30.46 18.45 -9.18
N LEU A 184 -31.47 17.81 -8.57
CA LEU A 184 -32.38 16.87 -9.21
C LEU A 184 -33.81 17.22 -8.83
N PRO A 185 -34.84 16.79 -9.63
CA PRO A 185 -36.23 16.85 -9.19
C PRO A 185 -36.42 16.18 -7.82
N ALA A 186 -37.27 16.74 -6.97
CA ALA A 186 -37.54 16.15 -5.64
C ALA A 186 -38.07 14.71 -5.76
N GLY A 187 -37.63 13.83 -4.88
CA GLY A 187 -38.02 12.42 -4.86
C GLY A 187 -37.01 11.50 -4.21
N LEU A 188 -37.29 10.20 -4.24
CA LEU A 188 -36.39 9.15 -3.73
C LEU A 188 -35.56 8.58 -4.88
N TYR A 189 -34.25 8.50 -4.69
CA TYR A 189 -33.31 8.07 -5.70
C TYR A 189 -32.47 6.88 -5.26
N LEU A 190 -32.21 5.98 -6.22
CA LEU A 190 -31.11 5.03 -6.16
C LEU A 190 -29.95 5.62 -6.97
N PHE A 191 -28.84 5.92 -6.30
CA PHE A 191 -27.59 6.31 -6.95
C PHE A 191 -26.68 5.08 -7.10
N VAL A 192 -26.26 4.83 -8.35
CA VAL A 192 -25.35 3.73 -8.70
C VAL A 192 -24.12 4.33 -9.34
N ASP A 193 -22.94 3.86 -8.93
CA ASP A 193 -21.68 4.33 -9.50
C ASP A 193 -21.61 3.99 -10.99
N ALA A 194 -21.45 4.98 -11.85
CA ALA A 194 -21.35 4.80 -13.29
C ALA A 194 -20.06 4.09 -13.69
N ASP A 195 -18.99 4.28 -12.91
CA ASP A 195 -17.66 3.71 -13.14
C ASP A 195 -17.51 2.29 -12.58
N TYR A 196 -18.57 1.74 -11.96
CA TYR A 196 -18.53 0.41 -11.31
C TYR A 196 -18.05 -0.70 -12.25
N SER A 197 -18.31 -0.60 -13.53
CA SER A 197 -17.91 -1.58 -14.55
C SER A 197 -16.73 -1.14 -15.40
N ALA A 198 -16.34 0.12 -15.39
CA ALA A 198 -15.42 0.70 -16.37
C ALA A 198 -13.96 0.77 -15.88
N GLY A 199 -13.71 0.69 -14.57
CA GLY A 199 -12.34 0.73 -14.00
C GLY A 199 -11.56 2.00 -14.36
N THR A 200 -12.25 3.09 -14.73
CA THR A 200 -11.63 4.33 -15.23
C THR A 200 -11.13 5.23 -14.11
N ASN A 201 -11.78 5.19 -12.94
CA ASN A 201 -11.37 5.97 -11.77
C ASN A 201 -10.50 5.10 -10.84
N LYS A 202 -9.19 5.44 -10.75
CA LYS A 202 -8.21 4.73 -9.94
C LYS A 202 -7.97 5.37 -8.57
N ASP A 203 -8.58 6.52 -8.29
CA ASP A 203 -8.34 7.28 -7.08
C ASP A 203 -9.05 6.70 -5.84
N ALA A 204 -10.21 6.09 -6.06
CA ALA A 204 -11.01 5.43 -5.01
C ALA A 204 -11.80 4.25 -5.58
N THR A 205 -12.18 3.30 -4.71
CA THR A 205 -13.04 2.17 -5.11
C THR A 205 -14.37 2.66 -5.64
N PRO A 206 -15.09 1.87 -6.46
CA PRO A 206 -16.47 2.19 -6.82
C PRO A 206 -17.34 2.39 -5.57
N SER A 207 -18.32 3.29 -5.62
CA SER A 207 -19.27 3.45 -4.53
C SER A 207 -20.29 2.32 -4.53
N ILE A 208 -20.59 1.75 -3.38
CA ILE A 208 -21.79 0.92 -3.26
C ILE A 208 -23.03 1.77 -3.50
N ALA A 209 -24.08 1.15 -4.03
CA ALA A 209 -25.31 1.86 -4.36
C ALA A 209 -25.96 2.52 -3.12
N ILE A 210 -26.49 3.73 -3.29
CA ILE A 210 -27.01 4.59 -2.23
C ILE A 210 -28.49 4.88 -2.49
N LEU A 211 -29.35 4.61 -1.50
CA LEU A 211 -30.75 5.00 -1.51
C LEU A 211 -30.92 6.26 -0.65
N VAL A 212 -31.43 7.33 -1.25
CA VAL A 212 -31.64 8.59 -0.53
C VAL A 212 -32.79 9.41 -1.12
N GLY A 213 -33.61 9.99 -0.26
CA GLY A 213 -34.63 10.95 -0.65
C GLY A 213 -34.09 12.39 -0.64
N SER A 214 -34.67 13.24 -1.47
CA SER A 214 -34.44 14.68 -1.37
C SER A 214 -35.06 15.26 -0.09
N GLY A 215 -34.56 16.41 0.32
CA GLY A 215 -35.11 17.13 1.46
C GLY A 215 -34.48 16.76 2.80
N ASN A 216 -35.01 17.37 3.85
CA ASN A 216 -34.66 17.10 5.24
C ASN A 216 -35.93 17.01 6.11
N VAL A 217 -35.79 16.48 7.32
CA VAL A 217 -36.85 16.44 8.31
C VAL A 217 -36.52 17.41 9.43
N GLU A 218 -37.36 18.41 9.61
CA GLU A 218 -37.25 19.39 10.71
C GLU A 218 -38.50 19.31 11.59
N ASN A 219 -38.33 19.13 12.90
CA ASN A 219 -39.42 18.97 13.88
C ASN A 219 -40.45 17.89 13.49
N GLY A 220 -39.98 16.80 12.84
CA GLY A 220 -40.86 15.70 12.42
C GLY A 220 -41.60 15.95 11.11
N VAL A 221 -41.37 17.07 10.44
CA VAL A 221 -42.01 17.43 9.16
C VAL A 221 -40.98 17.36 8.03
N LEU A 222 -41.31 16.64 6.96
CA LEU A 222 -40.46 16.58 5.75
C LEU A 222 -40.57 17.90 4.98
N ASN A 223 -39.39 18.48 4.66
CA ASN A 223 -39.27 19.50 3.61
C ASN A 223 -38.64 18.87 2.36
N PRO A 224 -39.42 18.43 1.37
CA PRO A 224 -38.91 17.64 0.25
C PRO A 224 -38.01 18.41 -0.73
N LEU A 225 -38.01 19.74 -0.66
CA LEU A 225 -37.19 20.63 -1.51
C LEU A 225 -35.90 21.10 -0.81
N ALA A 226 -35.72 20.80 0.47
CA ALA A 226 -34.48 21.12 1.17
C ALA A 226 -33.30 20.28 0.68
N GLU A 227 -32.08 20.68 1.02
CA GLU A 227 -30.87 19.95 0.70
C GLU A 227 -30.79 18.64 1.49
N ALA A 228 -30.57 17.54 0.78
CA ALA A 228 -30.22 16.25 1.37
C ALA A 228 -28.69 16.11 1.44
N THR A 229 -28.15 15.62 2.55
CA THR A 229 -26.72 15.35 2.70
C THR A 229 -26.48 13.84 2.76
N VAL A 230 -25.51 13.37 2.00
CA VAL A 230 -25.20 11.95 1.82
C VAL A 230 -23.68 11.72 1.84
N ASP A 231 -23.21 10.79 2.63
CA ASP A 231 -21.82 10.34 2.53
C ASP A 231 -21.64 9.37 1.38
N ILE A 232 -20.68 9.64 0.50
CA ILE A 232 -20.29 8.70 -0.56
C ILE A 232 -19.80 7.38 0.06
N LYS A 233 -20.15 6.25 -0.54
CA LYS A 233 -19.89 4.91 0.00
C LYS A 233 -18.75 4.19 -0.73
N ASN A 234 -17.66 4.90 -0.95
CA ASN A 234 -16.42 4.38 -1.51
C ASN A 234 -15.24 4.70 -0.57
N GLN A 235 -14.05 4.25 -0.92
CA GLN A 235 -12.85 4.50 -0.12
C GLN A 235 -11.63 4.64 -1.02
N THR A 236 -10.65 5.41 -0.54
CA THR A 236 -9.31 5.45 -1.10
C THR A 236 -8.52 4.24 -0.62
N THR A 237 -7.56 3.81 -1.42
CA THR A 237 -6.63 2.75 -1.03
C THR A 237 -5.25 3.31 -0.73
N ALA A 238 -4.48 2.59 0.08
CA ALA A 238 -3.11 2.95 0.42
C ALA A 238 -2.27 1.69 0.58
N VAL A 239 -1.02 1.77 0.13
CA VAL A 239 -0.03 0.72 0.29
C VAL A 239 1.28 1.33 0.76
N THR A 240 2.05 0.60 1.57
CA THR A 240 3.44 0.95 1.88
C THR A 240 4.34 -0.24 1.61
N LYS A 241 5.54 0.04 1.14
CA LYS A 241 6.58 -0.96 0.90
C LYS A 241 7.87 -0.55 1.58
N LYS A 242 8.51 -1.47 2.30
CA LYS A 242 9.78 -1.26 2.99
C LYS A 242 10.76 -2.38 2.65
N VAL A 243 12.04 -2.06 2.63
CA VAL A 243 13.14 -3.02 2.57
C VAL A 243 13.92 -2.95 3.88
N ASN A 244 14.01 -4.08 4.60
CA ASN A 244 14.56 -4.14 5.96
C ASN A 244 13.97 -3.04 6.87
N GLY A 245 12.65 -2.74 6.72
CA GLY A 245 11.93 -1.74 7.51
C GLY A 245 12.12 -0.28 7.08
N LYS A 246 12.85 0.01 5.99
CA LYS A 246 13.15 1.37 5.50
C LYS A 246 12.72 1.55 4.04
N ASP A 247 12.61 2.79 3.59
CA ASP A 247 12.35 3.13 2.18
C ASP A 247 13.59 2.93 1.30
N ALA A 248 14.76 3.21 1.86
CA ALA A 248 16.04 3.05 1.20
C ALA A 248 17.08 2.46 2.16
N ILE A 249 17.94 1.59 1.63
CA ILE A 249 19.07 0.99 2.35
C ILE A 249 20.28 0.91 1.44
N THR A 250 21.45 0.65 2.03
CA THR A 250 22.58 0.07 1.32
C THR A 250 22.62 -1.44 1.56
N ALA A 251 22.95 -2.21 0.51
CA ALA A 251 23.15 -3.66 0.63
C ALA A 251 24.23 -4.15 -0.36
N SER A 252 25.06 -5.06 0.09
CA SER A 252 26.09 -5.67 -0.75
C SER A 252 25.52 -6.78 -1.63
N VAL A 253 26.18 -7.01 -2.76
CA VAL A 253 25.92 -8.20 -3.58
C VAL A 253 26.01 -9.45 -2.71
N GLY A 254 25.09 -10.38 -2.93
CA GLY A 254 24.98 -11.62 -2.15
C GLY A 254 24.17 -11.49 -0.86
N GLN A 255 23.95 -10.28 -0.33
CA GLN A 255 23.11 -10.11 0.87
C GLN A 255 21.64 -10.43 0.60
N LYS A 256 20.99 -11.05 1.58
CA LYS A 256 19.54 -11.20 1.63
C LYS A 256 18.91 -9.98 2.29
N VAL A 257 17.84 -9.46 1.69
CA VAL A 257 17.01 -8.39 2.21
C VAL A 257 15.58 -8.87 2.36
N THR A 258 14.82 -8.27 3.25
CA THR A 258 13.41 -8.58 3.46
C THR A 258 12.55 -7.42 3.02
N TYR A 259 11.62 -7.66 2.11
CA TYR A 259 10.57 -6.72 1.74
C TYR A 259 9.34 -6.95 2.60
N THR A 260 8.70 -5.85 2.96
CA THR A 260 7.42 -5.84 3.68
C THR A 260 6.48 -4.87 2.98
N ILE A 261 5.33 -5.36 2.54
CA ILE A 261 4.25 -4.55 1.97
C ILE A 261 3.11 -4.56 2.97
N THR A 262 2.53 -3.40 3.26
CA THR A 262 1.38 -3.29 4.16
C THR A 262 0.25 -2.49 3.52
N SER A 263 -0.98 -2.91 3.82
CA SER A 263 -2.22 -2.22 3.48
C SER A 263 -3.31 -2.61 4.48
N LYS A 264 -4.56 -2.26 4.23
CA LYS A 264 -5.69 -2.62 5.09
C LYS A 264 -6.79 -3.31 4.30
N VAL A 265 -7.49 -4.24 4.96
CA VAL A 265 -8.72 -4.82 4.42
C VAL A 265 -9.74 -3.70 4.21
N PRO A 266 -10.29 -3.57 3.01
CA PRO A 266 -11.29 -2.53 2.71
C PRO A 266 -12.56 -2.69 3.54
N GLN A 267 -13.28 -1.57 3.79
CA GLN A 267 -14.42 -1.54 4.70
C GLN A 267 -15.69 -2.16 4.11
N ASN A 268 -15.83 -2.14 2.79
CA ASN A 268 -17.10 -2.40 2.10
C ASN A 268 -17.09 -3.67 1.25
N THR A 269 -16.09 -4.55 1.41
CA THR A 269 -15.89 -5.72 0.53
C THR A 269 -17.10 -6.63 0.42
N GLN A 270 -17.88 -6.79 1.49
CA GLN A 270 -19.05 -7.66 1.54
C GLN A 270 -20.23 -7.22 0.65
N TYR A 271 -20.23 -5.98 0.17
CA TYR A 271 -21.32 -5.44 -0.68
C TYR A 271 -21.06 -5.58 -2.17
N TYR A 272 -19.95 -6.18 -2.55
CA TYR A 272 -19.63 -6.47 -3.94
C TYR A 272 -19.79 -7.98 -4.19
N SER A 273 -20.34 -8.32 -5.36
CA SER A 273 -20.46 -9.73 -5.79
C SER A 273 -19.08 -10.36 -6.01
N ASP A 274 -18.14 -9.55 -6.49
CA ASP A 274 -16.74 -9.89 -6.70
C ASP A 274 -15.88 -8.73 -6.24
N TYR A 275 -14.71 -9.02 -5.63
CA TYR A 275 -13.81 -8.01 -5.12
C TYR A 275 -12.36 -8.33 -5.45
N GLY A 276 -11.81 -7.59 -6.38
CA GLY A 276 -10.41 -7.72 -6.78
C GLY A 276 -9.48 -7.02 -5.78
N TYR A 277 -8.49 -7.77 -5.24
CA TYR A 277 -7.47 -7.22 -4.35
C TYR A 277 -6.11 -7.83 -4.66
N THR A 278 -5.28 -7.08 -5.38
CA THR A 278 -4.05 -7.61 -5.96
C THR A 278 -2.88 -6.65 -5.79
N TYR A 279 -1.77 -7.16 -5.28
CA TYR A 279 -0.48 -6.48 -5.32
C TYR A 279 0.26 -6.92 -6.58
N THR A 280 0.72 -5.97 -7.38
CA THR A 280 1.66 -6.20 -8.48
C THR A 280 3.02 -5.66 -8.04
N ASP A 281 3.98 -6.54 -7.90
CA ASP A 281 5.34 -6.25 -7.47
C ASP A 281 6.28 -6.24 -8.66
N THR A 282 7.14 -5.22 -8.73
CA THR A 282 8.03 -4.97 -9.87
C THR A 282 9.47 -4.80 -9.38
N PRO A 283 10.18 -5.90 -9.09
CA PRO A 283 11.61 -5.86 -8.76
C PRO A 283 12.43 -5.53 -10.00
N SER A 284 13.30 -4.53 -9.89
CA SER A 284 14.26 -4.24 -10.96
C SER A 284 15.33 -5.32 -11.09
N VAL A 285 16.07 -5.29 -12.19
CA VAL A 285 17.31 -6.06 -12.35
C VAL A 285 18.26 -5.73 -11.18
N GLY A 286 19.02 -6.72 -10.71
CA GLY A 286 19.94 -6.58 -9.59
C GLY A 286 19.48 -7.24 -8.30
N GLN A 287 18.37 -7.96 -8.35
CA GLN A 287 17.87 -8.77 -7.24
C GLN A 287 17.16 -10.03 -7.75
N THR A 288 17.09 -11.03 -6.90
CA THR A 288 16.34 -12.28 -7.15
C THR A 288 15.42 -12.54 -5.97
N VAL A 289 14.11 -12.64 -6.23
CA VAL A 289 13.10 -12.90 -5.21
C VAL A 289 13.10 -14.37 -4.81
N ASP A 290 13.08 -14.63 -3.51
CA ASP A 290 12.88 -15.94 -2.90
C ASP A 290 11.39 -16.15 -2.62
N PHE A 291 10.68 -16.74 -3.57
CA PHE A 291 9.24 -16.95 -3.50
C PHE A 291 8.81 -17.96 -2.42
N ASP A 292 9.71 -18.85 -1.99
CA ASP A 292 9.40 -19.81 -0.92
C ASP A 292 9.33 -19.11 0.45
N SER A 293 9.95 -17.94 0.56
CA SER A 293 9.87 -17.08 1.74
C SER A 293 8.61 -16.23 1.81
N LEU A 294 7.81 -16.14 0.71
CA LEU A 294 6.65 -15.27 0.63
C LEU A 294 5.55 -15.71 1.59
N LYS A 295 5.07 -14.79 2.41
CA LYS A 295 4.00 -14.99 3.40
C LYS A 295 3.04 -13.81 3.36
N VAL A 296 1.77 -14.12 3.58
CA VAL A 296 0.69 -13.12 3.73
C VAL A 296 0.04 -13.33 5.09
N THR A 297 -0.14 -12.24 5.84
CA THR A 297 -0.89 -12.26 7.10
C THR A 297 -1.97 -11.19 7.09
N VAL A 298 -3.08 -11.43 7.82
CA VAL A 298 -4.12 -10.44 8.12
C VAL A 298 -4.34 -10.44 9.62
N ALA A 299 -4.23 -9.28 10.27
CA ALA A 299 -4.24 -9.14 11.73
C ALA A 299 -3.31 -10.18 12.41
N ASP A 300 -2.08 -10.31 11.89
CA ASP A 300 -1.03 -11.24 12.33
C ASP A 300 -1.36 -12.74 12.17
N LYS A 301 -2.50 -13.08 11.59
CA LYS A 301 -2.87 -14.47 11.25
C LYS A 301 -2.40 -14.80 9.84
N ALA A 302 -1.65 -15.90 9.69
CA ALA A 302 -1.18 -16.36 8.39
C ALA A 302 -2.36 -16.80 7.50
N LEU A 303 -2.34 -16.35 6.26
CA LEU A 303 -3.21 -16.85 5.19
C LEU A 303 -2.57 -18.08 4.53
N THR A 304 -3.40 -18.96 3.99
CA THR A 304 -2.97 -20.18 3.29
C THR A 304 -2.84 -19.90 1.80
N LYS A 305 -1.63 -20.14 1.27
CA LYS A 305 -1.37 -20.04 -0.17
C LYS A 305 -2.26 -21.01 -0.95
N ASP A 306 -2.68 -20.61 -2.14
CA ASP A 306 -3.56 -21.33 -3.08
C ASP A 306 -4.99 -21.59 -2.55
N THR A 307 -5.31 -21.08 -1.34
CA THR A 307 -6.65 -21.09 -0.74
C THR A 307 -7.14 -19.67 -0.47
N ASP A 308 -6.36 -18.89 0.29
CA ASP A 308 -6.70 -17.51 0.69
C ASP A 308 -6.05 -16.47 -0.21
N TYR A 309 -4.88 -16.80 -0.79
CA TYR A 309 -4.18 -15.95 -1.75
C TYR A 309 -3.43 -16.80 -2.78
N THR A 310 -3.18 -16.20 -3.94
CA THR A 310 -2.38 -16.81 -5.01
C THR A 310 -1.17 -15.93 -5.35
N VAL A 311 -0.13 -16.56 -5.91
CA VAL A 311 1.06 -15.88 -6.41
C VAL A 311 1.29 -16.29 -7.86
N ALA A 312 1.27 -15.32 -8.77
CA ALA A 312 1.61 -15.55 -10.18
C ALA A 312 2.91 -14.80 -10.51
N LYS A 313 3.81 -15.47 -11.23
CA LYS A 313 5.11 -14.95 -11.68
C LYS A 313 5.04 -14.68 -13.18
N ASN A 314 5.55 -13.54 -13.60
CA ASN A 314 5.63 -13.15 -15.00
C ASN A 314 7.05 -13.34 -15.54
N GLU A 315 7.19 -13.49 -16.86
CA GLU A 315 8.48 -13.68 -17.53
C GLU A 315 9.40 -12.47 -17.42
N ASP A 316 8.85 -11.27 -17.25
CA ASP A 316 9.58 -10.01 -17.06
C ASP A 316 10.15 -9.82 -15.64
N GLY A 317 9.95 -10.80 -14.75
CA GLY A 317 10.38 -10.78 -13.35
C GLY A 317 9.39 -10.09 -12.40
N THR A 318 8.30 -9.53 -12.90
CA THR A 318 7.20 -9.03 -12.06
C THR A 318 6.41 -10.21 -11.49
N PHE A 319 5.68 -9.98 -10.40
CA PHE A 319 4.78 -11.00 -9.86
C PHE A 319 3.57 -10.34 -9.21
N THR A 320 2.50 -11.10 -9.10
CA THR A 320 1.28 -10.65 -8.43
C THR A 320 0.99 -11.52 -7.20
N VAL A 321 0.41 -10.88 -6.18
CA VAL A 321 -0.17 -11.53 -5.01
C VAL A 321 -1.63 -11.12 -4.93
N THR A 322 -2.54 -12.03 -5.22
CA THR A 322 -3.99 -11.79 -5.19
C THR A 322 -4.61 -12.40 -3.94
N ILE A 323 -5.31 -11.59 -3.15
CA ILE A 323 -6.00 -12.05 -1.94
C ILE A 323 -7.43 -12.47 -2.31
N SER A 324 -7.62 -13.75 -2.63
CA SER A 324 -8.92 -14.30 -3.03
C SER A 324 -9.93 -14.38 -1.89
N SER A 325 -9.47 -14.38 -0.64
CA SER A 325 -10.31 -14.43 0.55
C SER A 325 -10.59 -13.05 1.16
N ILE A 326 -10.32 -11.93 0.46
CA ILE A 326 -10.40 -10.57 1.02
C ILE A 326 -11.78 -10.27 1.66
N GLN A 327 -12.86 -10.72 1.05
CA GLN A 327 -14.23 -10.51 1.55
C GLN A 327 -14.53 -11.28 2.85
N LYS A 328 -13.72 -12.29 3.21
CA LYS A 328 -13.82 -13.04 4.45
C LYS A 328 -13.02 -12.44 5.59
N GLN A 329 -12.19 -11.45 5.30
CA GLN A 329 -11.30 -10.83 6.27
C GLN A 329 -12.01 -9.72 7.04
N THR A 330 -11.53 -9.44 8.26
CA THR A 330 -12.07 -8.35 9.09
C THR A 330 -11.74 -6.99 8.47
N ALA A 331 -12.77 -6.19 8.19
CA ALA A 331 -12.63 -4.84 7.65
C ALA A 331 -11.69 -3.97 8.52
N GLY A 332 -10.79 -3.24 7.88
CA GLY A 332 -9.78 -2.39 8.54
C GLY A 332 -8.59 -3.14 9.12
N ALA A 333 -8.58 -4.48 9.12
CA ALA A 333 -7.43 -5.27 9.58
C ALA A 333 -6.19 -5.02 8.72
N LEU A 334 -5.02 -5.01 9.35
CA LEU A 334 -3.73 -4.86 8.67
C LEU A 334 -3.43 -6.11 7.84
N ILE A 335 -3.12 -5.91 6.57
CA ILE A 335 -2.58 -6.94 5.68
C ILE A 335 -1.07 -6.71 5.58
N THR A 336 -0.30 -7.79 5.71
CA THR A 336 1.16 -7.74 5.55
C THR A 336 1.60 -8.85 4.60
N VAL A 337 2.30 -8.46 3.53
CA VAL A 337 3.00 -9.38 2.61
C VAL A 337 4.50 -9.24 2.87
N THR A 338 5.18 -10.34 3.15
CA THR A 338 6.63 -10.36 3.37
C THR A 338 7.29 -11.37 2.45
N TYR A 339 8.47 -11.06 1.96
CA TYR A 339 9.32 -11.98 1.21
C TYR A 339 10.78 -11.54 1.25
N ALA A 340 11.70 -12.47 1.04
CA ALA A 340 13.12 -12.20 0.92
C ALA A 340 13.56 -12.06 -0.54
N ALA A 341 14.62 -11.29 -0.75
CA ALA A 341 15.31 -11.25 -2.04
C ALA A 341 16.83 -11.21 -1.81
N LYS A 342 17.60 -11.69 -2.78
CA LYS A 342 19.06 -11.64 -2.78
C LYS A 342 19.54 -10.59 -3.77
N VAL A 343 20.42 -9.69 -3.34
CA VAL A 343 21.08 -8.72 -4.23
C VAL A 343 22.07 -9.46 -5.13
N THR A 344 22.04 -9.20 -6.44
CA THR A 344 22.86 -9.91 -7.43
C THR A 344 23.94 -9.00 -8.02
N GLU A 345 24.90 -9.58 -8.75
CA GLU A 345 25.98 -8.85 -9.41
C GLU A 345 25.49 -7.78 -10.42
N ALA A 346 24.34 -8.01 -11.05
CA ALA A 346 23.73 -7.00 -11.91
C ALA A 346 23.38 -5.69 -11.15
N GLY A 347 23.18 -5.77 -9.82
CA GLY A 347 23.03 -4.62 -8.95
C GLY A 347 24.35 -3.95 -8.55
N ALA A 348 25.50 -4.55 -8.84
CA ALA A 348 26.83 -4.05 -8.48
C ALA A 348 27.37 -2.96 -9.42
N SER A 349 26.67 -2.61 -10.48
CA SER A 349 27.21 -1.73 -11.55
C SER A 349 27.22 -0.23 -11.19
N GLY A 350 27.32 0.10 -9.93
CA GLY A 350 27.84 1.37 -9.37
C GLY A 350 27.07 2.65 -9.65
N SER A 351 26.10 2.67 -10.55
CA SER A 351 25.36 3.89 -10.91
C SER A 351 23.85 3.70 -11.03
N LYS A 352 23.34 2.48 -10.88
CA LYS A 352 21.90 2.23 -10.89
C LYS A 352 21.47 1.63 -9.56
N ALA A 353 20.59 2.33 -8.88
CA ALA A 353 19.91 1.81 -7.71
C ALA A 353 19.06 0.56 -8.08
N VAL A 354 19.06 -0.44 -7.22
CA VAL A 354 18.13 -1.56 -7.32
C VAL A 354 16.82 -1.12 -6.70
N THR A 355 15.78 -0.99 -7.51
CA THR A 355 14.46 -0.55 -7.06
C THR A 355 13.49 -1.71 -6.99
N ASN A 356 12.47 -1.58 -6.16
CA ASN A 356 11.36 -2.51 -6.13
C ASN A 356 10.07 -1.75 -5.83
N ALA A 357 9.18 -1.69 -6.81
CA ALA A 357 7.91 -0.99 -6.71
C ALA A 357 6.77 -1.98 -6.44
N VAL A 358 5.70 -1.50 -5.84
CA VAL A 358 4.43 -2.21 -5.70
C VAL A 358 3.29 -1.32 -6.18
N VAL A 359 2.34 -1.91 -6.90
CA VAL A 359 1.02 -1.34 -7.18
C VAL A 359 0.00 -2.23 -6.47
N LEU A 360 -0.79 -1.65 -5.59
CA LEU A 360 -1.99 -2.28 -5.04
C LEU A 360 -3.18 -1.88 -5.90
N SER A 361 -3.86 -2.87 -6.49
CA SER A 361 -5.18 -2.71 -7.10
C SER A 361 -6.24 -3.19 -6.11
N ASP A 362 -7.11 -2.29 -5.70
CA ASP A 362 -8.16 -2.46 -4.71
C ASP A 362 -9.51 -2.19 -5.38
N ASN A 363 -10.08 -3.21 -5.99
CA ASN A 363 -11.36 -3.15 -6.72
C ASN A 363 -11.46 -1.95 -7.68
N GLY A 364 -10.40 -1.71 -8.45
CA GLY A 364 -10.28 -0.60 -9.40
C GLY A 364 -9.52 0.62 -8.88
N ALA A 365 -9.49 0.88 -7.57
CA ALA A 365 -8.60 1.89 -7.00
C ALA A 365 -7.14 1.40 -7.00
N GLU A 366 -6.18 2.32 -7.15
CA GLU A 366 -4.76 2.00 -7.14
C GLU A 366 -4.00 2.84 -6.13
N ALA A 367 -3.00 2.21 -5.51
CA ALA A 367 -1.99 2.89 -4.71
C ALA A 367 -0.61 2.31 -5.04
N THR A 368 0.42 3.13 -4.93
CA THR A 368 1.79 2.72 -5.28
C THR A 368 2.77 3.12 -4.20
N ASP A 369 3.81 2.31 -4.04
CA ASP A 369 4.98 2.65 -3.23
C ASP A 369 6.21 1.91 -3.77
N SER A 370 7.42 2.35 -3.38
CA SER A 370 8.65 1.75 -3.87
C SER A 370 9.79 1.87 -2.84
N THR A 371 10.77 1.00 -3.01
CA THR A 371 11.98 0.98 -2.19
C THR A 371 13.23 1.04 -3.06
N THR A 372 14.35 1.45 -2.45
CA THR A 372 15.62 1.58 -3.15
C THR A 372 16.74 0.91 -2.37
N ILE A 373 17.59 0.15 -3.07
CA ILE A 373 18.84 -0.38 -2.54
C ILE A 373 19.98 0.22 -3.35
N THR A 374 20.96 0.78 -2.66
CA THR A 374 22.19 1.28 -3.27
C THR A 374 23.39 0.46 -2.79
N ASN A 375 24.46 0.50 -3.57
CA ASN A 375 25.75 -0.02 -3.17
C ASN A 375 26.86 0.81 -3.83
N SER A 376 28.04 0.66 -3.30
CA SER A 376 29.24 1.36 -3.73
C SER A 376 30.37 0.38 -4.03
N GLY A 377 31.53 0.90 -4.23
CA GLY A 377 32.76 0.12 -4.36
C GLY A 377 33.97 1.01 -4.15
N PHE A 378 35.12 0.41 -4.13
CA PHE A 378 36.37 1.13 -4.02
C PHE A 378 37.45 0.52 -4.91
N SER A 379 38.42 1.34 -5.27
CA SER A 379 39.60 0.91 -6.02
C SER A 379 40.86 1.50 -5.40
N PHE A 380 41.96 0.79 -5.53
CA PHE A 380 43.29 1.25 -5.16
C PHE A 380 44.33 0.73 -6.14
N THR A 381 45.53 1.30 -6.14
CA THR A 381 46.62 0.89 -7.03
C THR A 381 47.61 0.05 -6.25
N LYS A 382 47.94 -1.13 -6.76
CA LYS A 382 49.03 -1.97 -6.29
C LYS A 382 50.32 -1.59 -6.97
N THR A 383 51.37 -1.30 -6.20
CA THR A 383 52.66 -0.80 -6.74
C THR A 383 53.86 -1.56 -6.08
N ASP A 384 55.04 -1.42 -6.69
CA ASP A 384 56.30 -1.71 -6.07
C ASP A 384 56.75 -0.56 -5.14
N ALA A 385 57.94 -0.69 -4.53
CA ALA A 385 58.51 0.34 -3.63
C ALA A 385 58.76 1.68 -4.36
N GLN A 386 58.97 1.66 -5.65
CA GLN A 386 59.21 2.84 -6.53
C GLN A 386 57.94 3.47 -7.08
N GLY A 387 56.75 2.85 -6.86
CA GLY A 387 55.47 3.33 -7.35
C GLY A 387 55.08 2.78 -8.71
N ASN A 388 55.83 1.85 -9.30
CA ASN A 388 55.44 1.19 -10.54
C ASN A 388 54.28 0.23 -10.35
N PRO A 389 53.30 0.16 -11.23
CA PRO A 389 52.15 -0.74 -11.14
C PRO A 389 52.57 -2.23 -11.06
N LEU A 390 51.90 -2.98 -10.20
CA LEU A 390 52.10 -4.42 -10.05
C LEU A 390 50.78 -5.19 -10.35
N ALA A 391 50.85 -6.11 -11.32
CA ALA A 391 49.80 -7.04 -11.62
C ALA A 391 49.95 -8.33 -10.79
N GLY A 392 48.81 -9.04 -10.58
CA GLY A 392 48.80 -10.38 -10.01
C GLY A 392 48.78 -10.44 -8.47
N ALA A 393 48.71 -9.32 -7.78
CA ALA A 393 48.43 -9.30 -6.35
C ALA A 393 46.94 -9.55 -6.09
N THR A 394 46.65 -10.50 -5.19
CA THR A 394 45.24 -10.82 -4.86
C THR A 394 44.92 -10.35 -3.46
N PHE A 395 43.73 -9.73 -3.34
CA PHE A 395 43.18 -9.20 -2.11
C PHE A 395 41.81 -9.83 -1.84
N THR A 396 41.48 -9.98 -0.57
CA THR A 396 40.17 -10.46 -0.13
C THR A 396 39.57 -9.51 0.90
N ILE A 397 38.22 -9.43 0.88
CA ILE A 397 37.41 -8.79 1.92
C ILE A 397 36.32 -9.74 2.36
N ARG A 398 35.86 -9.63 3.61
CA ARG A 398 34.65 -10.26 4.10
C ARG A 398 33.52 -9.24 4.07
N VAL A 399 32.37 -9.66 3.54
CA VAL A 399 31.15 -8.83 3.49
C VAL A 399 30.20 -9.36 4.56
N PRO A 400 29.75 -8.53 5.51
CA PRO A 400 28.82 -8.96 6.55
C PRO A 400 27.52 -9.53 5.93
N GLY A 401 27.05 -10.68 6.42
CA GLY A 401 25.82 -11.32 5.95
C GLY A 401 25.92 -11.98 4.56
N VAL A 402 27.13 -12.15 4.04
CA VAL A 402 27.40 -12.93 2.81
C VAL A 402 28.39 -14.03 3.12
N ASP A 403 28.06 -15.25 2.68
CA ASP A 403 28.96 -16.39 2.85
C ASP A 403 30.18 -16.26 1.92
N GLY A 404 31.37 -16.59 2.47
CA GLY A 404 32.62 -16.51 1.74
C GLY A 404 33.30 -15.14 1.81
N SER A 405 34.19 -14.87 0.86
CA SER A 405 34.93 -13.62 0.73
C SER A 405 34.92 -13.13 -0.73
N PHE A 406 34.93 -11.82 -0.88
CA PHE A 406 35.13 -11.19 -2.20
C PHE A 406 36.61 -11.11 -2.48
N THR A 407 37.00 -11.45 -3.68
CA THR A 407 38.39 -11.50 -4.14
C THR A 407 38.57 -10.60 -5.34
N ALA A 408 39.63 -9.80 -5.34
CA ALA A 408 40.04 -8.97 -6.46
C ALA A 408 41.54 -9.10 -6.69
N THR A 409 41.96 -9.15 -7.96
CA THR A 409 43.37 -9.26 -8.36
C THR A 409 43.78 -8.01 -9.13
N SER A 410 44.97 -7.47 -8.82
CA SER A 410 45.50 -6.31 -9.53
C SER A 410 45.75 -6.61 -11.01
N ASP A 411 45.25 -5.74 -11.86
CA ASP A 411 45.40 -5.80 -13.30
C ASP A 411 46.79 -5.29 -13.77
N LYS A 412 47.01 -5.16 -15.09
CA LYS A 412 48.25 -4.69 -15.68
C LYS A 412 48.59 -3.24 -15.30
N THR A 413 47.59 -2.44 -14.89
CA THR A 413 47.76 -1.07 -14.39
C THR A 413 47.96 -1.01 -12.89
N GLY A 414 47.99 -2.16 -12.23
CA GLY A 414 48.04 -2.29 -10.78
C GLY A 414 46.68 -2.05 -10.10
N THR A 415 45.60 -1.85 -10.86
CA THR A 415 44.29 -1.52 -10.27
C THR A 415 43.65 -2.75 -9.64
N VAL A 416 43.21 -2.61 -8.38
CA VAL A 416 42.38 -3.56 -7.63
C VAL A 416 41.03 -2.90 -7.40
N THR A 417 39.91 -3.56 -7.77
CA THR A 417 38.58 -3.00 -7.65
C THR A 417 37.63 -3.99 -6.95
N PHE A 418 36.95 -3.50 -5.93
CA PHE A 418 35.81 -4.15 -5.29
C PHE A 418 34.54 -3.35 -5.59
N LYS A 419 33.44 -4.02 -5.95
CA LYS A 419 32.16 -3.43 -6.31
C LYS A 419 31.02 -4.10 -5.56
N GLY A 420 29.86 -3.44 -5.55
CA GLY A 420 28.64 -4.02 -4.99
C GLY A 420 28.69 -4.16 -3.46
N LEU A 421 29.21 -3.15 -2.78
CA LEU A 421 29.39 -3.12 -1.33
C LEU A 421 28.41 -2.13 -0.69
N ALA A 422 27.80 -2.54 0.42
CA ALA A 422 27.02 -1.65 1.29
C ALA A 422 27.94 -0.65 2.02
N ASP A 423 27.34 0.32 2.67
CA ASP A 423 28.04 1.11 3.67
C ASP A 423 28.54 0.20 4.80
N GLY A 424 29.75 0.45 5.27
CA GLY A 424 30.39 -0.36 6.29
C GLY A 424 31.90 -0.26 6.29
N THR A 425 32.54 -1.00 7.19
CA THR A 425 33.98 -1.11 7.28
C THR A 425 34.45 -2.47 6.78
N TYR A 426 35.38 -2.45 5.84
CA TYR A 426 35.91 -3.65 5.19
C TYR A 426 37.39 -3.79 5.50
N GLU A 427 37.79 -4.92 6.11
CA GLU A 427 39.17 -5.30 6.27
C GLU A 427 39.67 -5.91 4.98
N VAL A 428 40.64 -5.25 4.32
CA VAL A 428 41.29 -5.69 3.10
C VAL A 428 42.56 -6.42 3.44
N ASN A 429 42.68 -7.68 3.04
CA ASN A 429 43.84 -8.53 3.29
C ASN A 429 44.46 -8.97 1.96
N GLU A 430 45.75 -8.71 1.78
CA GLU A 430 46.52 -9.29 0.67
C GLU A 430 46.71 -10.79 0.91
N THR A 431 46.26 -11.63 0.00
CA THR A 431 46.38 -13.09 0.09
C THR A 431 47.50 -13.64 -0.78
N THR A 432 47.70 -13.04 -1.98
CA THR A 432 48.76 -13.40 -2.91
C THR A 432 49.65 -12.22 -3.20
N VAL A 433 50.92 -12.35 -2.99
CA VAL A 433 51.96 -11.39 -3.37
C VAL A 433 52.55 -11.80 -4.72
N PRO A 434 52.78 -10.89 -5.69
CA PRO A 434 53.39 -11.22 -6.98
C PRO A 434 54.78 -11.85 -6.85
N ASN A 435 55.13 -12.72 -7.80
CA ASN A 435 56.46 -13.33 -7.83
C ASN A 435 57.56 -12.28 -7.89
N GLY A 436 58.67 -12.55 -7.16
CA GLY A 436 59.84 -11.63 -7.08
C GLY A 436 59.74 -10.57 -5.97
N PHE A 437 58.65 -10.60 -5.16
CA PHE A 437 58.45 -9.77 -3.98
C PHE A 437 58.42 -10.62 -2.72
N GLN A 438 58.59 -9.99 -1.52
CA GLN A 438 58.66 -10.66 -0.24
C GLN A 438 57.33 -11.26 0.14
N GLN A 439 57.18 -12.58 0.04
CA GLN A 439 55.91 -13.30 0.19
C GLN A 439 55.29 -13.22 1.61
N SER A 440 56.12 -12.99 2.63
CA SER A 440 55.69 -12.88 4.03
C SER A 440 55.17 -11.48 4.40
N LEU A 441 55.45 -10.47 3.59
CA LEU A 441 55.03 -9.09 3.82
C LEU A 441 53.78 -8.77 3.03
N LYS A 442 52.62 -9.03 3.65
CA LYS A 442 51.29 -8.84 3.06
C LYS A 442 50.63 -7.59 3.65
N ALA A 443 50.06 -6.78 2.80
CA ALA A 443 49.33 -5.59 3.21
C ALA A 443 48.01 -5.95 3.88
N LYS A 444 47.67 -5.19 4.93
CA LYS A 444 46.37 -5.26 5.61
C LYS A 444 45.92 -3.87 5.99
N PHE A 445 44.68 -3.48 5.61
CA PHE A 445 44.13 -2.16 5.89
C PHE A 445 42.62 -2.19 5.90
N ASN A 446 42.01 -1.14 6.42
CA ASN A 446 40.56 -0.98 6.42
C ASN A 446 40.13 0.03 5.36
N VAL A 447 38.95 -0.20 4.76
CA VAL A 447 38.22 0.73 3.92
C VAL A 447 36.85 0.95 4.55
N ILE A 448 36.48 2.22 4.72
CA ILE A 448 35.18 2.64 5.25
C ILE A 448 34.39 3.22 4.09
N ILE A 449 33.18 2.69 3.88
CA ILE A 449 32.19 3.26 2.95
C ILE A 449 31.06 3.83 3.82
N GLU A 450 30.77 5.12 3.64
CA GLU A 450 29.74 5.83 4.39
C GLU A 450 29.01 6.79 3.45
N ASN A 451 27.71 6.59 3.24
CA ASN A 451 26.90 7.35 2.28
C ASN A 451 27.49 7.37 0.85
N GLY A 452 28.13 6.28 0.44
CA GLY A 452 28.81 6.16 -0.84
C GLY A 452 30.21 6.77 -0.90
N GLU A 453 30.64 7.51 0.12
CA GLU A 453 32.01 8.03 0.24
C GLU A 453 32.96 6.95 0.74
N VAL A 454 34.17 6.92 0.18
CA VAL A 454 35.20 5.92 0.49
C VAL A 454 36.36 6.56 1.23
N LYS A 455 36.68 6.02 2.40
CA LYS A 455 37.83 6.42 3.23
C LYS A 455 38.74 5.22 3.45
N PHE A 456 40.03 5.38 3.14
CA PHE A 456 41.05 4.37 3.41
C PHE A 456 41.69 4.63 4.79
N ASN A 457 41.84 3.58 5.58
CA ASN A 457 42.47 3.65 6.89
C ASN A 457 43.54 2.55 6.99
N GLY A 458 44.79 2.93 6.81
CA GLY A 458 45.93 2.03 6.91
C GLY A 458 46.19 1.62 8.36
N THR A 459 46.03 0.32 8.63
CA THR A 459 46.38 -0.32 9.91
C THR A 459 47.60 -1.25 9.80
N ASP A 460 48.25 -1.21 8.63
CA ASP A 460 49.37 -2.09 8.30
C ASP A 460 50.62 -1.77 9.08
N VAL A 461 51.07 -2.74 9.89
CA VAL A 461 52.27 -2.63 10.72
C VAL A 461 53.57 -2.49 9.90
N TRP A 462 53.55 -2.87 8.62
CA TRP A 462 54.69 -2.78 7.72
C TRP A 462 54.74 -1.46 6.94
N GLY A 463 53.67 -0.63 7.03
CA GLY A 463 53.54 0.61 6.28
C GLY A 463 53.37 0.40 4.78
N LEU A 464 52.95 -0.78 4.32
CA LEU A 464 52.69 -1.08 2.90
C LEU A 464 51.43 -0.40 2.39
N ALA A 465 50.50 -0.10 3.29
CA ALA A 465 49.29 0.67 3.04
C ALA A 465 49.35 2.00 3.84
N PRO A 466 49.20 3.17 3.24
CA PRO A 466 49.32 4.46 3.91
C PRO A 466 48.18 4.66 4.93
N LYS A 467 48.43 5.47 5.98
CA LYS A 467 47.44 5.77 7.03
C LYS A 467 46.31 6.67 6.57
N GLU A 468 46.55 7.52 5.60
CA GLU A 468 45.57 8.49 5.09
C GLU A 468 45.38 8.33 3.58
N SER A 469 44.18 8.63 3.08
CA SER A 469 43.90 8.60 1.65
C SER A 469 44.43 9.87 0.97
N SER A 470 45.17 9.67 -0.12
CA SER A 470 45.29 10.65 -1.18
C SER A 470 44.36 10.24 -2.32
N ASP A 471 44.13 11.13 -3.30
CA ASP A 471 43.28 10.85 -4.46
C ASP A 471 43.64 9.55 -5.22
N LYS A 472 44.80 8.97 -4.94
CA LYS A 472 45.27 7.69 -5.47
C LYS A 472 45.88 6.86 -4.37
N TYR A 473 45.02 6.09 -3.66
CA TYR A 473 45.52 5.19 -2.62
C TYR A 473 46.38 4.09 -3.23
N GLN A 474 47.67 4.01 -2.77
CA GLN A 474 48.65 3.02 -3.25
C GLN A 474 49.03 2.05 -2.19
N VAL A 475 48.96 0.77 -2.51
CA VAL A 475 49.41 -0.33 -1.64
C VAL A 475 50.63 -0.99 -2.23
N LYS A 476 51.72 -1.05 -1.45
CA LYS A 476 53.05 -1.44 -1.93
C LYS A 476 53.39 -2.91 -1.66
N ASN A 477 54.20 -3.53 -2.54
CA ASN A 477 55.03 -4.67 -2.18
C ASN A 477 56.48 -4.31 -2.29
N VAL A 478 57.31 -4.99 -1.49
CA VAL A 478 58.75 -4.78 -1.41
C VAL A 478 59.50 -6.07 -1.72
N LYS A 479 60.70 -5.95 -2.33
CA LYS A 479 61.56 -7.11 -2.63
C LYS A 479 62.34 -7.57 -1.41
N ASN A 480 62.62 -6.67 -0.49
CA ASN A 480 63.32 -6.96 0.79
C ASN A 480 62.90 -5.95 1.87
N VAL A 481 63.23 -6.24 3.12
CA VAL A 481 62.81 -5.42 4.27
C VAL A 481 63.42 -4.01 4.29
N SER A 482 64.53 -3.76 3.58
CA SER A 482 65.12 -2.42 3.51
C SER A 482 64.29 -1.44 2.66
N GLN A 483 63.36 -1.94 1.89
CA GLN A 483 62.43 -1.12 1.06
C GLN A 483 61.11 -0.80 1.81
N LEU A 484 60.93 -1.26 3.06
CA LEU A 484 59.74 -0.89 3.81
C LEU A 484 59.67 0.62 4.02
N PRO A 485 58.51 1.24 3.93
CA PRO A 485 58.33 2.63 4.23
C PRO A 485 58.74 2.93 5.67
N LEU A 486 59.73 3.79 5.85
CA LEU A 486 60.15 4.26 7.17
C LEU A 486 59.12 5.29 7.65
N THR A 487 58.10 4.84 8.34
CA THR A 487 57.07 5.70 8.94
C THR A 487 57.55 6.23 10.29
N GLY A 488 58.26 7.36 10.33
CA GLY A 488 58.58 8.14 11.54
C GLY A 488 59.26 7.39 12.68
N ALA A 489 59.24 7.91 13.91
CA ALA A 489 59.88 7.36 15.11
C ALA A 489 59.43 5.91 15.49
N ALA A 490 58.26 5.47 15.07
CA ALA A 490 57.78 4.10 15.30
C ALA A 490 58.51 3.05 14.45
N GLY A 491 58.94 3.39 13.24
CA GLY A 491 59.73 2.51 12.36
C GLY A 491 61.14 2.28 12.88
N THR A 492 61.80 3.32 13.38
CA THR A 492 63.14 3.23 13.97
C THR A 492 63.11 2.42 15.25
N THR A 493 62.06 2.51 16.09
CA THR A 493 61.91 1.72 17.32
C THR A 493 61.74 0.23 17.04
N LEU A 494 60.97 -0.15 16.01
CA LEU A 494 60.77 -1.55 15.65
C LEU A 494 62.06 -2.18 15.10
N PHE A 495 62.80 -1.47 14.25
CA PHE A 495 64.11 -1.95 13.76
C PHE A 495 65.14 -2.06 14.89
N THR A 496 65.12 -1.14 15.85
CA THR A 496 66.00 -1.19 17.01
C THR A 496 65.68 -2.38 17.92
N VAL A 497 64.40 -2.68 18.16
CA VAL A 497 63.97 -3.84 18.96
C VAL A 497 64.31 -5.15 18.28
N VAL A 498 64.06 -5.26 16.95
CA VAL A 498 64.41 -6.48 16.19
C VAL A 498 65.95 -6.66 16.15
N ALA A 499 66.72 -5.60 15.95
CA ALA A 499 68.18 -5.66 15.98
C ALA A 499 68.71 -6.07 17.36
N LEU A 500 68.14 -5.55 18.45
CA LEU A 500 68.50 -5.93 19.84
C LEU A 500 68.10 -7.39 20.15
N LEU A 501 66.98 -7.88 19.65
CA LEU A 501 66.56 -9.28 19.80
C LEU A 501 67.50 -10.25 19.07
N VAL A 502 67.91 -9.89 17.85
CA VAL A 502 68.89 -10.69 17.08
C VAL A 502 70.27 -10.64 17.71
N ALA A 503 70.72 -9.47 18.15
CA ALA A 503 71.97 -9.34 18.88
C ALA A 503 71.97 -10.09 20.23
N GLY A 504 70.87 -10.00 20.99
CA GLY A 504 70.69 -10.74 22.26
C GLY A 504 70.64 -12.25 22.03
N ALA A 505 69.98 -12.75 20.98
CA ALA A 505 70.04 -14.17 20.66
C ALA A 505 71.44 -14.65 20.22
N GLY A 506 72.15 -13.79 19.45
CA GLY A 506 73.54 -14.07 19.08
C GLY A 506 74.51 -14.18 20.28
N VAL A 507 74.35 -13.27 21.24
CA VAL A 507 75.14 -13.31 22.49
C VAL A 507 74.78 -14.54 23.33
N ALA A 508 73.50 -14.90 23.46
CA ALA A 508 73.06 -16.09 24.20
C ALA A 508 73.58 -17.39 23.56
N VAL A 509 73.66 -17.49 22.24
CA VAL A 509 74.22 -18.64 21.50
C VAL A 509 75.76 -18.69 21.73
N ALA A 510 76.44 -17.55 21.68
CA ALA A 510 77.91 -17.47 21.93
C ALA A 510 78.29 -17.84 23.35
N LEU A 511 77.48 -17.40 24.36
CA LEU A 511 77.71 -17.78 25.77
C LEU A 511 77.43 -19.27 26.00
N LYS A 512 76.41 -19.84 25.36
CA LYS A 512 76.09 -21.28 25.50
C LYS A 512 77.11 -22.19 24.79
N SER A 513 77.72 -21.71 23.71
CA SER A 513 78.83 -22.43 23.05
C SER A 513 80.13 -22.42 23.88
N ARG A 514 80.45 -21.34 24.64
CA ARG A 514 81.60 -21.28 25.57
C ARG A 514 81.45 -22.19 26.75
N GLN A 515 80.22 -22.47 27.23
CA GLN A 515 79.96 -23.39 28.35
C GLN A 515 80.10 -24.88 28.01
N ARG A 516 80.20 -25.22 26.69
CA ARG A 516 80.38 -26.61 26.24
C ARG A 516 81.85 -27.01 25.95
N VAL A 517 82.82 -26.13 26.26
CA VAL A 517 84.23 -26.32 25.98
C VAL A 517 85.03 -26.36 27.30
N HIS A 518 84.42 -26.64 28.46
CA HIS A 518 85.05 -26.97 29.68
C HIS A 518 84.56 -28.31 30.25
#